data_4514947a097db7918aae3db058b02804
#
_entry.id   4514947a097db7918aae3db058b02804
#
_cell.length_a   1.000
_cell.length_b   1.000
_cell.length_c   1.000
_cell.angle_alpha   90.00
_cell.angle_beta   90.00
_cell.angle_gamma   90.00
#
_symmetry.space_group_name_H-M   'P 1'
#
loop_
_entity.id
_entity.type
_entity.pdbx_description
1 polymer ?
#
loop_
_entity_poly.entity_id
_entity_poly.type
_entity_poly.pdbx_seq_one_letter_code
_entity_poly.pdbx_strand_id
1 'polypeptide(L)'
;MLGEIIWEYLIPEDLSQYTNPGLDVESLPGGNVLFVLPMNGVYEVDRGGNTVWSYLDGKVSHDADRLPNGNTLVVWGGGDTKDDPQVREISPSGETVWAWYARDQFGDSSYADIERDGWTHTNATTRLSNGNTLISLRNFHFIVEVNPEG
;
A
#
# COMPACT_ATOMS: atom_id res chain seq x y z
N MET A 1 32.56 -10.63 -1.46
CA MET A 1 32.05 -10.11 -2.75
C MET A 1 31.40 -8.76 -2.45
N LEU A 2 31.73 -7.71 -3.20
CA LEU A 2 31.03 -6.44 -3.18
C LEU A 2 29.88 -6.56 -4.18
N GLY A 3 28.65 -6.13 -3.80
CA GLY A 3 27.52 -6.06 -4.72
C GLY A 3 27.74 -4.94 -5.74
N GLU A 4 27.30 -5.17 -6.97
CA GLU A 4 27.31 -4.17 -8.03
C GLU A 4 25.90 -3.65 -8.27
N ILE A 5 25.75 -2.35 -8.53
CA ILE A 5 24.48 -1.76 -8.98
C ILE A 5 24.31 -2.15 -10.46
N ILE A 6 23.30 -2.97 -10.75
CA ILE A 6 23.02 -3.44 -12.11
C ILE A 6 21.83 -2.74 -12.76
N TRP A 7 21.07 -1.97 -11.98
CA TRP A 7 19.97 -1.13 -12.43
C TRP A 7 19.68 -0.05 -11.40
N GLU A 8 19.32 1.12 -11.86
CA GLU A 8 18.90 2.24 -11.03
C GLU A 8 17.73 2.95 -11.69
N TYR A 9 16.84 3.51 -10.87
CA TYR A 9 15.75 4.40 -11.27
C TYR A 9 15.79 5.66 -10.41
N LEU A 10 15.96 6.79 -11.07
CA LEU A 10 15.92 8.08 -10.39
C LEU A 10 14.48 8.56 -10.34
N ILE A 11 13.93 8.73 -9.15
CA ILE A 11 12.61 9.35 -8.95
C ILE A 11 12.64 10.75 -9.57
N PRO A 12 11.68 11.10 -10.45
CA PRO A 12 11.58 12.43 -11.04
C PRO A 12 11.59 13.55 -9.99
N GLU A 13 12.19 14.68 -10.31
CA GLU A 13 12.41 15.78 -9.35
C GLU A 13 11.12 16.31 -8.75
N ASP A 14 10.06 16.41 -9.55
CA ASP A 14 8.72 16.82 -9.13
C ASP A 14 8.03 15.85 -8.16
N LEU A 15 8.46 14.58 -8.14
CA LEU A 15 7.99 13.54 -7.23
C LEU A 15 8.90 13.35 -6.01
N SER A 16 10.10 13.94 -6.00
CA SER A 16 11.12 13.70 -4.97
C SER A 16 10.66 14.09 -3.56
N GLN A 17 9.73 15.03 -3.43
CA GLN A 17 9.14 15.43 -2.15
C GLN A 17 8.35 14.31 -1.45
N TYR A 18 7.90 13.29 -2.19
CA TYR A 18 7.12 12.17 -1.68
C TYR A 18 7.97 10.94 -1.30
N THR A 19 9.28 11.04 -1.35
CA THR A 19 10.18 9.92 -1.02
C THR A 19 10.45 9.72 0.46
N ASN A 20 9.89 10.57 1.32
CA ASN A 20 10.01 10.50 2.77
C ASN A 20 8.61 10.19 3.37
N PRO A 21 8.45 9.20 4.28
CA PRO A 21 9.49 8.57 5.12
C PRO A 21 10.17 7.34 4.53
N GLY A 22 9.82 6.90 3.35
CA GLY A 22 10.43 5.73 2.71
C GLY A 22 9.54 5.20 1.60
N LEU A 23 10.11 4.34 0.78
CA LEU A 23 9.43 3.71 -0.34
C LEU A 23 9.28 2.23 -0.04
N ASP A 24 8.10 1.69 -0.30
CA ASP A 24 7.95 0.28 -0.55
C ASP A 24 8.31 -0.02 -2.00
N VAL A 25 8.90 -1.19 -2.26
CA VAL A 25 9.32 -1.60 -3.59
C VAL A 25 9.14 -3.10 -3.80
N GLU A 26 8.46 -3.46 -4.88
CA GLU A 26 8.21 -4.84 -5.29
C GLU A 26 8.76 -5.11 -6.70
N SER A 27 9.37 -6.29 -6.89
CA SER A 27 9.77 -6.77 -8.22
C SER A 27 8.65 -7.58 -8.86
N LEU A 28 8.14 -7.13 -10.00
CA LEU A 28 7.04 -7.78 -10.70
C LEU A 28 7.50 -8.89 -11.65
N PRO A 29 6.64 -9.90 -11.93
CA PRO A 29 6.86 -10.82 -13.05
C PRO A 29 7.06 -10.04 -14.36
N GLY A 30 8.13 -10.36 -15.11
CA GLY A 30 8.50 -9.62 -16.33
C GLY A 30 9.56 -8.53 -16.10
N GLY A 31 9.92 -8.27 -14.84
CA GLY A 31 11.07 -7.43 -14.49
C GLY A 31 10.76 -5.97 -14.21
N ASN A 32 9.50 -5.54 -14.34
CA ASN A 32 9.08 -4.22 -13.90
C ASN A 32 9.20 -4.09 -12.38
N VAL A 33 9.19 -2.87 -11.89
CA VAL A 33 9.25 -2.54 -10.46
C VAL A 33 8.02 -1.73 -10.09
N LEU A 34 7.30 -2.20 -9.07
CA LEU A 34 6.23 -1.44 -8.41
C LEU A 34 6.82 -0.71 -7.21
N PHE A 35 6.40 0.52 -6.96
CA PHE A 35 6.80 1.26 -5.77
C PHE A 35 5.74 2.25 -5.32
N VAL A 36 5.77 2.58 -4.04
CA VAL A 36 4.86 3.55 -3.41
C VAL A 36 5.57 4.87 -3.20
N LEU A 37 4.91 5.96 -3.58
CA LEU A 37 5.23 7.31 -3.12
C LEU A 37 4.15 7.74 -2.13
N PRO A 38 4.42 7.74 -0.81
CA PRO A 38 3.43 8.09 0.20
C PRO A 38 2.81 9.46 -0.04
N MET A 39 1.51 9.60 0.18
CA MET A 39 0.70 10.81 -0.07
C MET A 39 0.65 11.25 -1.55
N ASN A 40 1.03 10.37 -2.48
CA ASN A 40 0.98 10.65 -3.91
C ASN A 40 0.39 9.49 -4.70
N GLY A 41 0.94 8.26 -4.60
CA GLY A 41 0.41 7.13 -5.34
C GLY A 41 1.33 5.92 -5.44
N VAL A 42 0.92 4.98 -6.28
CA VAL A 42 1.65 3.77 -6.63
C VAL A 42 2.06 3.85 -8.09
N TYR A 43 3.29 3.43 -8.39
CA TYR A 43 3.87 3.49 -9.73
C TYR A 43 4.46 2.16 -10.13
N GLU A 44 4.26 1.77 -11.38
CA GLU A 44 4.98 0.67 -12.02
C GLU A 44 5.89 1.23 -13.10
N VAL A 45 7.18 0.89 -13.06
CA VAL A 45 8.17 1.30 -14.04
C VAL A 45 8.81 0.10 -14.71
N ASP A 46 9.10 0.22 -16.01
CA ASP A 46 9.86 -0.76 -16.74
C ASP A 46 11.38 -0.60 -16.52
N ARG A 47 12.19 -1.53 -17.05
CA ARG A 47 13.64 -1.45 -16.93
C ARG A 47 14.26 -0.33 -17.76
N GLY A 48 13.52 0.29 -18.66
CA GLY A 48 13.92 1.49 -19.40
C GLY A 48 13.65 2.78 -18.63
N GLY A 49 13.01 2.71 -17.45
CA GLY A 49 12.65 3.87 -16.63
C GLY A 49 11.34 4.56 -17.05
N ASN A 50 10.53 3.90 -17.87
CA ASN A 50 9.22 4.45 -18.25
C ASN A 50 8.15 4.03 -17.24
N THR A 51 7.30 4.97 -16.80
CA THR A 51 6.11 4.63 -16.05
C THR A 51 5.10 3.95 -16.99
N VAL A 52 4.76 2.70 -16.69
CA VAL A 52 3.83 1.88 -17.49
C VAL A 52 2.44 1.79 -16.88
N TRP A 53 2.34 2.05 -15.57
CA TRP A 53 1.08 2.17 -14.85
C TRP A 53 1.25 3.06 -13.63
N SER A 54 0.18 3.74 -13.21
CA SER A 54 0.14 4.47 -11.95
C SER A 54 -1.28 4.55 -11.40
N TYR A 55 -1.38 4.60 -10.07
CA TYR A 55 -2.59 4.91 -9.33
C TYR A 55 -2.30 6.10 -8.40
N LEU A 56 -2.95 7.23 -8.66
CA LEU A 56 -2.70 8.47 -7.92
C LEU A 56 -3.79 8.69 -6.87
N ASP A 57 -3.41 8.69 -5.61
CA ASP A 57 -4.27 8.98 -4.48
C ASP A 57 -3.43 9.51 -3.31
N GLY A 58 -3.74 10.71 -2.84
CA GLY A 58 -3.00 11.38 -1.76
C GLY A 58 -3.09 10.71 -0.39
N LYS A 59 -3.87 9.64 -0.25
CA LYS A 59 -3.96 8.84 0.99
C LYS A 59 -3.18 7.52 0.93
N VAL A 60 -2.61 7.19 -0.24
CA VAL A 60 -1.71 6.05 -0.35
C VAL A 60 -0.53 6.23 0.59
N SER A 61 -0.16 5.17 1.28
CA SER A 61 0.99 5.17 2.18
C SER A 61 1.73 3.83 2.10
N HIS A 62 2.70 3.65 2.83
CA HIS A 62 3.57 2.56 3.24
C HIS A 62 3.73 1.34 2.31
N ASP A 63 2.67 0.76 1.69
CA ASP A 63 2.74 -0.56 1.09
C ASP A 63 1.77 -0.75 -0.08
N ALA A 64 2.22 -1.46 -1.13
CA ALA A 64 1.38 -1.87 -2.25
C ALA A 64 1.88 -3.16 -2.91
N ASP A 65 1.04 -4.17 -2.97
CA ASP A 65 1.31 -5.48 -3.58
C ASP A 65 0.55 -5.67 -4.90
N ARG A 66 1.24 -6.07 -5.98
CA ARG A 66 0.58 -6.49 -7.21
C ARG A 66 0.07 -7.92 -7.08
N LEU A 67 -1.22 -8.12 -7.29
CA LEU A 67 -1.86 -9.42 -7.21
C LEU A 67 -1.77 -10.22 -8.52
N PRO A 68 -1.86 -11.57 -8.48
CA PRO A 68 -1.83 -12.40 -9.67
C PRO A 68 -2.95 -12.13 -10.69
N ASN A 69 -4.08 -11.56 -10.24
CA ASN A 69 -5.20 -11.16 -11.11
C ASN A 69 -4.96 -9.80 -11.80
N GLY A 70 -3.83 -9.15 -11.55
CA GLY A 70 -3.47 -7.83 -12.09
C GLY A 70 -3.95 -6.65 -11.26
N ASN A 71 -4.78 -6.86 -10.24
CA ASN A 71 -5.15 -5.81 -9.28
C ASN A 71 -3.97 -5.48 -8.36
N THR A 72 -4.07 -4.38 -7.62
CA THR A 72 -3.06 -3.96 -6.66
C THR A 72 -3.70 -3.73 -5.31
N LEU A 73 -3.19 -4.39 -4.26
CA LEU A 73 -3.49 -4.01 -2.89
C LEU A 73 -2.75 -2.71 -2.58
N VAL A 74 -3.41 -1.81 -1.84
CA VAL A 74 -2.85 -0.52 -1.48
C VAL A 74 -3.24 -0.19 -0.04
N VAL A 75 -2.27 0.26 0.75
CA VAL A 75 -2.48 0.67 2.13
C VAL A 75 -2.80 2.16 2.20
N TRP A 76 -3.77 2.50 3.05
CA TRP A 76 -4.08 3.85 3.52
C TRP A 76 -3.81 3.92 5.02
N GLY A 77 -2.62 4.30 5.46
CA GLY A 77 -2.21 4.20 6.85
C GLY A 77 -1.74 5.50 7.47
N GLY A 78 -1.00 6.32 6.75
CA GLY A 78 -0.52 7.60 7.27
C GLY A 78 -1.64 8.64 7.33
N GLY A 79 -2.04 9.06 8.56
CA GLY A 79 -3.12 10.03 8.75
C GLY A 79 -4.52 9.48 8.47
N ASP A 80 -4.70 8.16 8.48
CA ASP A 80 -6.00 7.51 8.31
C ASP A 80 -6.97 7.85 9.45
N THR A 81 -8.26 7.84 9.12
CA THR A 81 -9.36 8.03 10.06
C THR A 81 -10.23 6.78 10.15
N LYS A 82 -11.20 6.75 11.09
CA LYS A 82 -12.19 5.66 11.18
C LYS A 82 -13.03 5.51 9.91
N ASP A 83 -13.23 6.58 9.16
CA ASP A 83 -14.05 6.57 7.95
C ASP A 83 -13.28 6.16 6.69
N ASP A 84 -11.98 6.08 6.78
CA ASP A 84 -11.13 5.65 5.67
C ASP A 84 -11.04 4.11 5.63
N PRO A 85 -11.01 3.50 4.44
CA PRO A 85 -10.56 2.12 4.30
C PRO A 85 -9.06 2.03 4.58
N GLN A 86 -8.64 1.10 5.39
CA GLN A 86 -7.22 0.92 5.69
C GLN A 86 -6.47 0.15 4.60
N VAL A 87 -7.18 -0.71 3.87
CA VAL A 87 -6.66 -1.43 2.71
C VAL A 87 -7.67 -1.41 1.58
N ARG A 88 -7.20 -1.24 0.35
CA ARG A 88 -8.02 -1.31 -0.87
C ARG A 88 -7.38 -2.23 -1.89
N GLU A 89 -8.19 -2.93 -2.66
CA GLU A 89 -7.79 -3.60 -3.89
C GLU A 89 -8.23 -2.75 -5.07
N ILE A 90 -7.29 -2.35 -5.90
CA ILE A 90 -7.48 -1.46 -7.04
C ILE A 90 -7.33 -2.26 -8.32
N SER A 91 -8.29 -2.15 -9.24
CA SER A 91 -8.20 -2.76 -10.57
C SER A 91 -7.12 -2.07 -11.43
N PRO A 92 -6.68 -2.68 -12.54
CA PRO A 92 -5.77 -2.02 -13.47
C PRO A 92 -6.30 -0.69 -14.04
N SER A 93 -7.63 -0.50 -14.06
CA SER A 93 -8.28 0.76 -14.50
C SER A 93 -8.37 1.82 -13.38
N GLY A 94 -7.91 1.52 -12.15
CA GLY A 94 -7.93 2.44 -11.02
C GLY A 94 -9.22 2.42 -10.18
N GLU A 95 -10.10 1.44 -10.41
CA GLU A 95 -11.34 1.30 -9.65
C GLU A 95 -11.11 0.48 -8.38
N THR A 96 -11.70 0.89 -7.25
CA THR A 96 -11.72 0.07 -6.04
C THR A 96 -12.66 -1.11 -6.23
N VAL A 97 -12.13 -2.33 -6.15
CA VAL A 97 -12.91 -3.57 -6.29
C VAL A 97 -13.14 -4.28 -4.95
N TRP A 98 -12.33 -3.97 -3.94
CA TRP A 98 -12.49 -4.42 -2.57
C TRP A 98 -11.89 -3.37 -1.61
N ALA A 99 -12.45 -3.26 -0.41
CA ALA A 99 -11.93 -2.39 0.63
C ALA A 99 -12.22 -2.98 2.01
N TRP A 100 -11.26 -2.83 2.93
CA TRP A 100 -11.43 -3.22 4.31
C TRP A 100 -11.40 -2.00 5.24
N TYR A 101 -12.36 -1.97 6.17
CA TYR A 101 -12.52 -0.90 7.14
C TYR A 101 -12.32 -1.43 8.56
N ALA A 102 -11.27 -0.99 9.23
CA ALA A 102 -11.00 -1.39 10.62
C ALA A 102 -12.12 -1.00 11.58
N ARG A 103 -12.90 0.06 11.27
CA ARG A 103 -14.03 0.50 12.11
C ARG A 103 -15.09 -0.56 12.33
N ASP A 104 -15.27 -1.47 11.37
CA ASP A 104 -16.31 -2.50 11.45
C ASP A 104 -16.00 -3.52 12.56
N GLN A 105 -14.74 -3.61 12.98
CA GLN A 105 -14.27 -4.49 14.06
C GLN A 105 -13.85 -3.72 15.33
N PHE A 106 -13.32 -2.51 15.18
CA PHE A 106 -12.64 -1.77 16.24
C PHE A 106 -13.28 -0.41 16.57
N GLY A 107 -14.31 0.01 15.82
CA GLY A 107 -14.91 1.35 15.95
C GLY A 107 -15.49 1.67 17.33
N ASP A 108 -16.07 0.68 18.02
CA ASP A 108 -16.66 0.80 19.35
C ASP A 108 -15.80 0.16 20.46
N SER A 109 -14.54 -0.15 20.15
CA SER A 109 -13.61 -0.82 21.07
C SER A 109 -12.76 0.19 21.85
N SER A 110 -11.88 -0.34 22.73
CA SER A 110 -10.85 0.46 23.43
C SER A 110 -9.86 1.16 22.48
N TYR A 111 -9.88 0.84 21.19
CA TYR A 111 -9.05 1.45 20.16
C TYR A 111 -9.72 2.66 19.47
N ALA A 112 -11.00 2.91 19.81
CA ALA A 112 -11.81 3.94 19.14
C ALA A 112 -11.19 5.34 19.16
N ASP A 113 -10.47 5.70 20.22
CA ASP A 113 -9.97 7.05 20.46
C ASP A 113 -8.44 7.17 20.27
N ILE A 114 -7.83 6.23 19.56
CA ILE A 114 -6.40 6.33 19.25
C ILE A 114 -6.19 7.37 18.14
N GLU A 115 -5.30 8.34 18.41
CA GLU A 115 -4.86 9.36 17.47
C GLU A 115 -3.32 9.50 17.58
N ARG A 116 -2.60 8.78 16.72
CA ARG A 116 -1.12 8.78 16.69
C ARG A 116 -0.62 8.76 15.25
N ASP A 117 -0.67 9.91 14.57
CA ASP A 117 -0.33 9.98 13.15
C ASP A 117 -1.24 9.04 12.32
N GLY A 118 -2.55 9.23 12.48
CA GLY A 118 -3.61 8.37 12.00
C GLY A 118 -4.24 7.50 13.08
N TRP A 119 -5.34 6.85 12.73
CA TRP A 119 -6.08 5.98 13.64
C TRP A 119 -5.44 4.60 13.76
N THR A 120 -5.37 3.84 12.67
CA THR A 120 -4.74 2.52 12.69
C THR A 120 -3.26 2.58 12.37
N HIS A 121 -2.86 3.54 11.53
CA HIS A 121 -1.55 3.63 10.91
C HIS A 121 -1.15 2.29 10.30
N THR A 122 -2.04 1.74 9.47
CA THR A 122 -1.77 0.51 8.70
C THR A 122 -0.53 0.72 7.84
N ASN A 123 0.42 -0.21 7.90
CA ASN A 123 1.70 -0.02 7.22
C ASN A 123 2.21 -1.24 6.44
N ALA A 124 1.46 -2.35 6.46
CA ALA A 124 1.75 -3.49 5.59
C ALA A 124 0.49 -4.31 5.33
N THR A 125 0.40 -4.89 4.15
CA THR A 125 -0.67 -5.80 3.75
C THR A 125 -0.12 -6.87 2.81
N THR A 126 -0.71 -8.06 2.83
CA THR A 126 -0.42 -9.07 1.80
C THR A 126 -1.58 -10.03 1.62
N ARG A 127 -1.86 -10.41 0.37
CA ARG A 127 -2.87 -11.40 0.02
C ARG A 127 -2.30 -12.80 0.13
N LEU A 128 -2.95 -13.64 0.93
CA LEU A 128 -2.58 -15.04 1.11
C LEU A 128 -3.15 -15.92 -0.02
N SER A 129 -2.55 -17.10 -0.20
CA SER A 129 -2.99 -18.06 -1.21
C SER A 129 -4.39 -18.63 -0.99
N ASN A 130 -4.92 -18.54 0.24
CA ASN A 130 -6.31 -18.91 0.58
C ASN A 130 -7.34 -17.81 0.27
N GLY A 131 -6.88 -16.64 -0.21
CA GLY A 131 -7.71 -15.47 -0.50
C GLY A 131 -7.84 -14.48 0.66
N ASN A 132 -7.40 -14.84 1.87
CA ASN A 132 -7.40 -13.94 3.01
C ASN A 132 -6.33 -12.85 2.85
N THR A 133 -6.45 -11.77 3.62
CA THR A 133 -5.48 -10.67 3.64
C THR A 133 -4.91 -10.50 5.04
N LEU A 134 -3.58 -10.52 5.16
CA LEU A 134 -2.90 -10.09 6.38
C LEU A 134 -2.74 -8.58 6.36
N ILE A 135 -2.97 -7.94 7.49
CA ILE A 135 -2.91 -6.48 7.64
C ILE A 135 -2.22 -6.14 8.96
N SER A 136 -1.26 -5.25 8.92
CA SER A 136 -0.55 -4.75 10.10
C SER A 136 -1.15 -3.42 10.55
N LEU A 137 -1.73 -3.37 11.76
CA LEU A 137 -2.32 -2.20 12.40
C LEU A 137 -1.36 -1.65 13.46
N ARG A 138 -0.43 -0.80 13.05
CA ARG A 138 0.68 -0.32 13.88
C ARG A 138 0.19 0.29 15.21
N ASN A 139 -0.78 1.19 15.14
CA ASN A 139 -1.24 1.93 16.33
C ASN A 139 -2.03 1.05 17.31
N PHE A 140 -2.58 -0.04 16.81
CA PHE A 140 -3.31 -1.02 17.63
C PHE A 140 -2.40 -2.15 18.14
N HIS A 141 -1.16 -2.23 17.64
CA HIS A 141 -0.22 -3.32 17.93
C HIS A 141 -0.73 -4.69 17.51
N PHE A 142 -1.47 -4.76 16.39
CA PHE A 142 -2.04 -5.99 15.85
C PHE A 142 -1.49 -6.34 14.47
N ILE A 143 -1.48 -7.63 14.22
CA ILE A 143 -1.56 -8.21 12.88
C ILE A 143 -2.89 -8.95 12.84
N VAL A 144 -3.72 -8.66 11.86
CA VAL A 144 -5.02 -9.32 11.65
C VAL A 144 -5.01 -10.07 10.32
N GLU A 145 -5.73 -11.19 10.27
CA GLU A 145 -6.05 -11.89 9.03
C GLU A 145 -7.55 -11.71 8.78
N VAL A 146 -7.91 -11.17 7.63
CA VAL A 146 -9.29 -10.93 7.24
C VAL A 146 -9.65 -11.80 6.03
N ASN A 147 -10.87 -12.32 6.00
CA ASN A 147 -11.36 -13.10 4.88
C ASN A 147 -11.80 -12.20 3.70
N PRO A 148 -12.10 -12.75 2.52
CA PRO A 148 -12.47 -11.94 1.35
C PRO A 148 -13.76 -11.12 1.51
N GLU A 149 -14.64 -11.50 2.44
CA GLU A 149 -15.88 -10.76 2.72
C GLU A 149 -15.63 -9.51 3.59
N GLY A 150 -14.45 -9.40 4.25
CA GLY A 150 -14.04 -8.23 5.06
C GLY A 150 -14.25 -8.38 6.56
#